data_88712346f745391dff0b74ba76059bec
#
_entry.id   88712346f745391dff0b74ba76059bec
#
_cell.length_a   1.000
_cell.length_b   1.000
_cell.length_c   1.000
_cell.angle_alpha   90.00
_cell.angle_beta   90.00
_cell.angle_gamma   90.00
#
_symmetry.space_group_name_H-M   'P 1'
#
loop_
_entity.id
_entity.type
_entity.pdbx_description
1 polymer ?
#
loop_
_entity_poly.entity_id
_entity_poly.type
_entity_poly.pdbx_seq_one_letter_code
_entity_poly.pdbx_strand_id
1 'polypeptide(L)'
;MILRFSVSILIIIVHLVRIVYFFSLKNKILTGVYLEVEMEFAGRLKKIRIKLIMIGICLIFLGGYSLIQEWKDQKKNTTKKVFDQYTDAFFKENISTNEITMHFFLENPEKYRLEQPKNLYPSMNQGSVLNEKIKISKEIEKLKKFKQKELTKKQQNTYMVLMDYLRRQKNLAMYPYYERILGKTSGQQAQILLTLSEYRLKNEKDIKSYFQLLKGLDGYFDSLIEYSKEQVKRNLFLSDQSLKEVLQQIQNVIKQKENNMLVATFNLRIADIKGINAAKKKKYCRENKKLIGTKVLPAYEKLYSHLQALNGNGKNENGLYYYKNGKEYYKVLVAQKTGSDKTIKEMIEISDRSIEKCLRKLIKLQKKYPNIINEYRNHKKNIKIVQNPQNILNKLRQKMVKYYPKAPKVSCKIKYVHKTMEEYTSPAFYMVPEIDSYKENVIYINKAQTAELYPTLAHEGYPGHLYQNVYYAARNDDPVRYLLDYPGYSEGYATYVEVFSYSMMDAEGYGDIYQQMNMEMYEYNLALCSRVDLGVHYEGWKKKDVRAYLRSFGMDDSQADELFQMIIENPANYLSYYIGYQEFHELLTDYKKMAGNKYSLKAYHTEILDAGPCSFDILRRRIESNL
;
A
#
# COMPACT_ATOMS: atom_id res chain seq x y z
N MET A 1 -29.39 -37.18 14.89
CA MET A 1 -29.73 -37.58 16.27
C MET A 1 -31.08 -37.00 16.69
N ILE A 2 -31.35 -35.70 16.61
CA ILE A 2 -32.62 -35.01 16.98
C ILE A 2 -33.81 -35.52 16.18
N LEU A 3 -33.71 -35.78 14.87
CA LEU A 3 -34.78 -36.34 14.05
C LEU A 3 -35.23 -37.75 14.52
N ARG A 4 -34.26 -38.60 14.91
CA ARG A 4 -34.56 -39.92 15.50
C ARG A 4 -35.25 -39.81 16.86
N PHE A 5 -34.84 -38.82 17.67
CA PHE A 5 -35.49 -38.54 18.97
C PHE A 5 -36.92 -38.01 18.79
N SER A 6 -37.14 -37.08 17.85
CA SER A 6 -38.47 -36.54 17.54
C SER A 6 -39.43 -37.59 16.98
N VAL A 7 -38.92 -38.47 16.10
CA VAL A 7 -39.70 -39.60 15.56
C VAL A 7 -40.03 -40.63 16.68
N SER A 8 -39.09 -40.90 17.58
CA SER A 8 -39.30 -41.80 18.72
C SER A 8 -40.36 -41.22 19.69
N ILE A 9 -40.34 -39.92 19.98
CA ILE A 9 -41.34 -39.24 20.81
C ILE A 9 -42.71 -39.29 20.13
N LEU A 10 -42.78 -39.07 18.81
CA LEU A 10 -44.03 -39.14 18.04
C LEU A 10 -44.64 -40.56 18.10
N ILE A 11 -43.79 -41.59 17.97
CA ILE A 11 -44.21 -43.00 18.10
C ILE A 11 -44.74 -43.30 19.52
N ILE A 12 -44.06 -42.81 20.56
CA ILE A 12 -44.51 -42.94 21.96
C ILE A 12 -45.85 -42.25 22.19
N ILE A 13 -46.04 -41.05 21.70
CA ILE A 13 -47.29 -40.28 21.78
C ILE A 13 -48.42 -41.02 21.05
N VAL A 14 -48.16 -41.57 19.86
CA VAL A 14 -49.16 -42.38 19.13
C VAL A 14 -49.51 -43.66 19.87
N HIS A 15 -48.54 -44.32 20.52
CA HIS A 15 -48.81 -45.52 21.35
C HIS A 15 -49.59 -45.19 22.63
N LEU A 16 -49.27 -44.12 23.32
CA LEU A 16 -50.02 -43.65 24.50
C LEU A 16 -51.48 -43.27 24.13
N VAL A 17 -51.68 -42.63 23.00
CA VAL A 17 -53.04 -42.35 22.49
C VAL A 17 -53.82 -43.63 22.15
N ARG A 18 -53.15 -44.67 21.60
CA ARG A 18 -53.76 -45.97 21.33
C ARG A 18 -54.11 -46.70 22.63
N ILE A 19 -53.25 -46.66 23.65
CA ILE A 19 -53.50 -47.28 24.96
C ILE A 19 -54.68 -46.64 25.64
N VAL A 20 -54.76 -45.31 25.67
CA VAL A 20 -55.92 -44.56 26.24
C VAL A 20 -57.22 -44.85 25.48
N TYR A 21 -57.16 -45.04 24.17
CA TYR A 21 -58.33 -45.40 23.35
C TYR A 21 -58.76 -46.84 23.58
N PHE A 22 -57.86 -47.76 23.84
CA PHE A 22 -58.15 -49.17 24.15
C PHE A 22 -58.80 -49.31 25.51
N PHE A 23 -58.38 -48.55 26.53
CA PHE A 23 -59.00 -48.53 27.85
C PHE A 23 -60.40 -47.86 27.82
N SER A 24 -60.63 -46.89 26.98
CA SER A 24 -61.97 -46.28 26.79
C SER A 24 -62.96 -47.24 26.13
N LEU A 25 -62.54 -48.13 25.24
CA LEU A 25 -63.38 -49.13 24.57
C LEU A 25 -63.80 -50.30 25.53
N LYS A 26 -62.96 -50.62 26.51
CA LYS A 26 -63.19 -51.74 27.42
C LYS A 26 -64.24 -51.44 28.49
N ASN A 27 -64.53 -50.15 28.78
CA ASN A 27 -65.52 -49.72 29.76
C ASN A 27 -66.92 -49.48 29.17
N LYS A 28 -67.22 -49.88 27.95
CA LYS A 28 -68.48 -49.68 27.24
C LYS A 28 -69.58 -50.73 27.54
N ILE A 29 -69.35 -51.56 28.53
CA ILE A 29 -70.33 -52.61 28.88
C ILE A 29 -70.73 -52.43 30.35
N LEU A 30 -71.37 -51.32 30.74
CA LEU A 30 -72.25 -51.22 31.93
C LEU A 30 -72.82 -49.79 32.05
N THR A 31 -74.15 -49.75 31.98
CA THR A 31 -75.11 -48.76 32.55
C THR A 31 -75.36 -47.40 31.88
N GLY A 32 -76.59 -47.14 31.55
CA GLY A 32 -77.27 -46.04 30.85
C GLY A 32 -77.42 -44.71 31.57
N VAL A 33 -76.46 -44.20 32.32
CA VAL A 33 -76.54 -42.88 33.03
C VAL A 33 -75.33 -41.93 32.64
N TYR A 34 -74.56 -42.24 31.60
CA TYR A 34 -73.28 -41.57 31.36
C TYR A 34 -73.15 -40.77 30.03
N LEU A 35 -74.25 -40.46 29.35
CA LEU A 35 -74.16 -39.81 28.01
C LEU A 35 -73.65 -38.36 28.04
N GLU A 36 -73.99 -37.57 29.05
CA GLU A 36 -73.51 -36.18 29.13
C GLU A 36 -72.02 -36.07 29.58
N VAL A 37 -71.63 -36.91 30.57
CA VAL A 37 -70.24 -36.94 31.06
C VAL A 37 -69.29 -37.50 29.99
N GLU A 38 -69.72 -38.49 29.15
CA GLU A 38 -68.96 -39.03 28.04
C GLU A 38 -68.77 -38.00 26.94
N MET A 39 -69.72 -37.16 26.58
CA MET A 39 -69.61 -36.11 25.58
C MET A 39 -68.62 -35.02 26.03
N GLU A 40 -68.67 -34.60 27.29
CA GLU A 40 -67.75 -33.63 27.85
C GLU A 40 -66.33 -34.20 27.95
N PHE A 41 -66.13 -35.44 28.34
CA PHE A 41 -64.86 -36.14 28.42
C PHE A 41 -64.25 -36.37 27.01
N ALA A 42 -65.07 -36.79 26.04
CA ALA A 42 -64.63 -36.93 24.62
C ALA A 42 -64.24 -35.57 24.01
N GLY A 43 -64.97 -34.49 24.36
CA GLY A 43 -64.64 -33.12 23.99
C GLY A 43 -63.33 -32.65 24.59
N ARG A 44 -63.04 -32.97 25.87
CA ARG A 44 -61.79 -32.64 26.56
C ARG A 44 -60.59 -33.45 25.93
N LEU A 45 -60.77 -34.73 25.65
CA LEU A 45 -59.80 -35.59 25.00
C LEU A 45 -59.47 -35.10 23.56
N LYS A 46 -60.48 -34.67 22.79
CA LYS A 46 -60.31 -34.09 21.46
C LYS A 46 -59.53 -32.81 21.53
N LYS A 47 -59.75 -31.93 22.49
CA LYS A 47 -59.00 -30.70 22.75
C LYS A 47 -57.56 -31.00 23.14
N ILE A 48 -57.30 -31.97 24.01
CA ILE A 48 -55.96 -32.41 24.41
C ILE A 48 -55.21 -33.00 23.21
N ARG A 49 -55.87 -33.84 22.40
CA ARG A 49 -55.28 -34.42 21.18
C ARG A 49 -54.85 -33.34 20.16
N ILE A 50 -55.70 -32.32 19.94
CA ILE A 50 -55.37 -31.19 19.07
C ILE A 50 -54.19 -30.40 19.64
N LYS A 51 -54.13 -30.15 20.96
CA LYS A 51 -52.98 -29.47 21.57
C LYS A 51 -51.69 -30.27 21.43
N LEU A 52 -51.72 -31.59 21.63
CA LEU A 52 -50.55 -32.45 21.47
C LEU A 52 -50.08 -32.52 20.02
N ILE A 53 -50.98 -32.54 19.05
CA ILE A 53 -50.63 -32.44 17.61
C ILE A 53 -49.98 -31.09 17.31
N MET A 54 -50.54 -29.99 17.82
CA MET A 54 -49.98 -28.64 17.63
C MET A 54 -48.59 -28.52 18.26
N ILE A 55 -48.36 -29.07 19.46
CA ILE A 55 -47.06 -29.12 20.11
C ILE A 55 -46.07 -29.96 19.27
N GLY A 56 -46.50 -31.12 18.74
CA GLY A 56 -45.68 -31.96 17.87
C GLY A 56 -45.27 -31.23 16.59
N ILE A 57 -46.20 -30.51 15.96
CA ILE A 57 -45.91 -29.67 14.79
C ILE A 57 -44.92 -28.56 15.13
N CYS A 58 -45.12 -27.84 16.24
CA CYS A 58 -44.19 -26.81 16.71
C CYS A 58 -42.77 -27.36 16.96
N LEU A 59 -42.66 -28.55 17.57
CA LEU A 59 -41.36 -29.21 17.81
C LEU A 59 -40.67 -29.63 16.51
N ILE A 60 -41.42 -30.08 15.50
CA ILE A 60 -40.87 -30.39 14.17
C ILE A 60 -40.37 -29.11 13.49
N PHE A 61 -41.14 -28.01 13.55
CA PHE A 61 -40.70 -26.71 13.00
C PHE A 61 -39.46 -26.17 13.71
N LEU A 62 -39.40 -26.23 15.04
CA LEU A 62 -38.25 -25.80 15.84
C LEU A 62 -37.03 -26.68 15.56
N GLY A 63 -37.18 -27.98 15.48
CA GLY A 63 -36.12 -28.92 15.13
C GLY A 63 -35.60 -28.71 13.69
N GLY A 64 -36.51 -28.52 12.75
CA GLY A 64 -36.17 -28.19 11.35
C GLY A 64 -35.42 -26.85 11.24
N TYR A 65 -35.87 -25.82 11.97
CA TYR A 65 -35.20 -24.54 12.04
C TYR A 65 -33.78 -24.64 12.62
N SER A 66 -33.60 -25.39 13.70
CA SER A 66 -32.27 -25.62 14.30
C SER A 66 -31.31 -26.32 13.33
N LEU A 67 -31.76 -27.36 12.63
CA LEU A 67 -30.96 -28.08 11.64
C LEU A 67 -30.56 -27.19 10.44
N ILE A 68 -31.46 -26.32 9.99
CA ILE A 68 -31.19 -25.33 8.95
C ILE A 68 -30.13 -24.33 9.43
N GLN A 69 -30.22 -23.88 10.69
CA GLN A 69 -29.20 -22.98 11.25
C GLN A 69 -27.84 -23.66 11.40
N GLU A 70 -27.78 -24.87 11.95
CA GLU A 70 -26.53 -25.63 12.02
C GLU A 70 -25.90 -25.85 10.64
N TRP A 71 -26.69 -26.20 9.64
CA TRP A 71 -26.21 -26.34 8.26
C TRP A 71 -25.69 -25.02 7.69
N LYS A 72 -26.38 -23.90 7.94
CA LYS A 72 -25.93 -22.56 7.52
C LYS A 72 -24.63 -22.18 8.22
N ASP A 73 -24.49 -22.48 9.50
CA ASP A 73 -23.29 -22.15 10.29
C ASP A 73 -22.09 -23.04 9.87
N GLN A 74 -22.31 -24.32 9.61
CA GLN A 74 -21.27 -25.20 9.04
C GLN A 74 -20.82 -24.70 7.67
N LYS A 75 -21.75 -24.31 6.79
CA LYS A 75 -21.45 -23.75 5.48
C LYS A 75 -20.66 -22.45 5.59
N LYS A 76 -21.05 -21.53 6.49
CA LYS A 76 -20.30 -20.31 6.78
C LYS A 76 -18.88 -20.59 7.27
N ASN A 77 -18.70 -21.51 8.19
CA ASN A 77 -17.40 -21.88 8.71
C ASN A 77 -16.50 -22.50 7.63
N THR A 78 -17.07 -23.30 6.72
CA THR A 78 -16.37 -23.83 5.55
C THR A 78 -15.96 -22.70 4.61
N THR A 79 -16.85 -21.75 4.31
CA THR A 79 -16.55 -20.60 3.44
C THR A 79 -15.41 -19.74 4.02
N LYS A 80 -15.41 -19.47 5.32
CA LYS A 80 -14.34 -18.71 6.01
C LYS A 80 -13.00 -19.40 5.87
N LYS A 81 -12.94 -20.73 6.16
CA LYS A 81 -11.71 -21.51 6.03
C LYS A 81 -11.17 -21.54 4.59
N VAL A 82 -12.05 -21.71 3.61
CA VAL A 82 -11.65 -21.71 2.19
C VAL A 82 -11.17 -20.33 1.75
N PHE A 83 -11.74 -19.25 2.29
CA PHE A 83 -11.26 -17.90 2.04
C PHE A 83 -9.85 -17.68 2.59
N ASP A 84 -9.57 -18.11 3.83
CA ASP A 84 -8.23 -18.00 4.41
C ASP A 84 -7.20 -18.83 3.62
N GLN A 85 -7.60 -20.02 3.15
CA GLN A 85 -6.75 -20.84 2.28
C GLN A 85 -6.47 -20.15 0.93
N TYR A 86 -7.47 -19.46 0.37
CA TYR A 86 -7.31 -18.70 -0.87
C TYR A 86 -6.35 -17.52 -0.69
N THR A 87 -6.51 -16.71 0.37
CA THR A 87 -5.64 -15.56 0.63
C THR A 87 -4.21 -15.99 0.97
N ASP A 88 -4.02 -17.09 1.69
CA ASP A 88 -2.71 -17.68 1.97
C ASP A 88 -2.04 -18.16 0.67
N ALA A 89 -2.78 -18.86 -0.19
CA ALA A 89 -2.26 -19.33 -1.48
C ALA A 89 -1.89 -18.15 -2.40
N PHE A 90 -2.74 -17.11 -2.47
CA PHE A 90 -2.47 -15.90 -3.22
C PHE A 90 -1.21 -15.19 -2.72
N PHE A 91 -1.07 -15.06 -1.39
CA PHE A 91 0.13 -14.49 -0.78
C PHE A 91 1.38 -15.28 -1.19
N LYS A 92 1.38 -16.59 -0.97
CA LYS A 92 2.51 -17.48 -1.26
C LYS A 92 2.92 -17.41 -2.74
N GLU A 93 1.96 -17.48 -3.65
CA GLU A 93 2.21 -17.41 -5.09
C GLU A 93 2.92 -16.10 -5.48
N ASN A 94 2.46 -14.96 -4.94
CA ASN A 94 3.03 -13.66 -5.29
C ASN A 94 4.39 -13.40 -4.65
N ILE A 95 4.62 -13.84 -3.39
CA ILE A 95 5.92 -13.70 -2.72
C ILE A 95 6.99 -14.60 -3.34
N SER A 96 6.62 -15.79 -3.81
CA SER A 96 7.58 -16.77 -4.38
C SER A 96 7.92 -16.49 -5.85
N THR A 97 7.54 -15.35 -6.42
CA THR A 97 7.79 -15.05 -7.83
C THR A 97 9.27 -14.89 -8.15
N ASN A 98 10.04 -14.29 -7.24
CA ASN A 98 11.48 -14.10 -7.40
C ASN A 98 12.17 -13.86 -6.04
N GLU A 99 13.50 -14.05 -6.04
CA GLU A 99 14.35 -13.93 -4.84
C GLU A 99 14.27 -12.55 -4.19
N ILE A 100 14.34 -11.47 -4.97
CA ILE A 100 14.28 -10.10 -4.43
C ILE A 100 12.97 -9.88 -3.69
N THR A 101 11.83 -10.20 -4.29
CA THR A 101 10.53 -10.02 -3.66
C THR A 101 10.47 -10.81 -2.35
N MET A 102 10.83 -12.10 -2.36
CA MET A 102 10.79 -12.91 -1.15
C MET A 102 11.70 -12.37 -0.05
N HIS A 103 12.93 -11.97 -0.40
CA HIS A 103 13.92 -11.48 0.56
C HIS A 103 13.50 -10.18 1.26
N PHE A 104 12.90 -9.24 0.53
CA PHE A 104 12.48 -7.95 1.11
C PHE A 104 11.15 -8.04 1.86
N PHE A 105 10.33 -9.04 1.59
CA PHE A 105 9.06 -9.24 2.30
C PHE A 105 9.17 -10.13 3.54
N LEU A 106 10.08 -11.12 3.55
CA LEU A 106 10.16 -12.13 4.61
C LEU A 106 11.55 -12.25 5.20
N GLU A 107 11.62 -12.28 6.53
CA GLU A 107 12.83 -12.67 7.25
C GLU A 107 13.01 -14.19 7.26
N ASN A 108 11.91 -14.94 7.42
CA ASN A 108 11.92 -16.40 7.58
C ASN A 108 10.91 -17.07 6.64
N PRO A 109 11.23 -17.23 5.34
CA PRO A 109 10.33 -17.86 4.35
C PRO A 109 9.86 -19.28 4.77
N GLU A 110 10.69 -19.99 5.54
CA GLU A 110 10.40 -21.35 6.02
C GLU A 110 9.17 -21.40 6.95
N LYS A 111 8.90 -20.33 7.73
CA LYS A 111 7.68 -20.23 8.54
C LYS A 111 6.40 -20.25 7.69
N TYR A 112 6.51 -19.79 6.45
CA TYR A 112 5.41 -19.78 5.48
C TYR A 112 5.41 -21.02 4.59
N ARG A 113 6.35 -21.98 4.82
CA ARG A 113 6.53 -23.19 4.00
C ARG A 113 6.78 -22.86 2.54
N LEU A 114 7.64 -21.86 2.30
CA LEU A 114 8.05 -21.43 0.98
C LEU A 114 9.39 -22.04 0.60
N GLU A 115 9.48 -22.48 -0.64
CA GLU A 115 10.73 -22.90 -1.27
C GLU A 115 11.45 -21.68 -1.87
N GLN A 116 12.74 -21.84 -2.18
CA GLN A 116 13.51 -20.81 -2.87
C GLN A 116 12.90 -20.55 -4.26
N PRO A 117 12.69 -19.28 -4.63
CA PRO A 117 12.19 -18.91 -5.95
C PRO A 117 13.13 -19.39 -7.06
N LYS A 118 12.55 -19.79 -8.19
CA LYS A 118 13.34 -20.16 -9.38
C LYS A 118 13.93 -18.93 -10.08
N ASN A 119 13.23 -17.81 -10.01
CA ASN A 119 13.67 -16.55 -10.62
C ASN A 119 14.41 -15.70 -9.60
N LEU A 120 15.45 -15.02 -10.04
CA LEU A 120 16.21 -14.08 -9.21
C LEU A 120 15.54 -12.70 -9.18
N TYR A 121 15.01 -12.26 -10.30
CA TYR A 121 14.44 -10.94 -10.54
C TYR A 121 13.00 -11.01 -11.05
N PRO A 122 12.21 -9.92 -10.89
CA PRO A 122 10.91 -9.81 -11.55
C PRO A 122 11.05 -9.96 -13.06
N SER A 123 10.12 -10.66 -13.69
CA SER A 123 10.14 -10.88 -15.15
C SER A 123 9.41 -9.75 -15.88
N MET A 124 10.09 -9.13 -16.86
CA MET A 124 9.53 -8.12 -17.76
C MET A 124 9.46 -8.62 -19.21
N ASN A 125 9.56 -9.94 -19.43
CA ASN A 125 9.45 -10.49 -20.77
C ASN A 125 8.05 -10.32 -21.38
N GLN A 126 7.94 -10.42 -22.68
CA GLN A 126 6.69 -10.24 -23.42
C GLN A 126 5.56 -11.13 -22.90
N GLY A 127 5.85 -12.39 -22.56
CA GLY A 127 4.86 -13.31 -22.02
C GLY A 127 4.28 -12.85 -20.70
N SER A 128 5.12 -12.37 -19.77
CA SER A 128 4.68 -11.83 -18.48
C SER A 128 3.78 -10.61 -18.67
N VAL A 129 4.22 -9.64 -19.48
CA VAL A 129 3.49 -8.38 -19.70
C VAL A 129 2.12 -8.61 -20.36
N LEU A 130 2.06 -9.44 -21.41
CA LEU A 130 0.81 -9.65 -22.15
C LEU A 130 -0.19 -10.56 -21.43
N ASN A 131 0.29 -11.48 -20.58
CA ASN A 131 -0.57 -12.40 -19.82
C ASN A 131 -1.05 -11.82 -18.48
N GLU A 132 -0.54 -10.68 -18.03
CA GLU A 132 -0.85 -10.10 -16.72
C GLU A 132 -2.36 -9.85 -16.55
N LYS A 133 -3.02 -9.24 -17.56
CA LYS A 133 -4.46 -9.02 -17.56
C LYS A 133 -5.27 -10.33 -17.41
N ILE A 134 -4.81 -11.41 -18.06
CA ILE A 134 -5.48 -12.72 -17.99
C ILE A 134 -5.32 -13.31 -16.60
N LYS A 135 -4.12 -13.24 -16.03
CA LYS A 135 -3.80 -13.71 -14.67
C LYS A 135 -4.68 -12.99 -13.64
N ILE A 136 -4.71 -11.67 -13.67
CA ILE A 136 -5.52 -10.85 -12.75
C ILE A 136 -7.02 -11.14 -12.93
N SER A 137 -7.49 -11.30 -14.16
CA SER A 137 -8.90 -11.62 -14.43
C SER A 137 -9.30 -12.97 -13.81
N LYS A 138 -8.44 -13.98 -13.88
CA LYS A 138 -8.68 -15.28 -13.24
C LYS A 138 -8.77 -15.15 -11.72
N GLU A 139 -7.91 -14.33 -11.11
CA GLU A 139 -7.95 -14.09 -9.66
C GLU A 139 -9.24 -13.35 -9.24
N ILE A 140 -9.69 -12.36 -10.00
CA ILE A 140 -10.98 -11.70 -9.77
C ILE A 140 -12.14 -12.72 -9.82
N GLU A 141 -12.15 -13.64 -10.80
CA GLU A 141 -13.20 -14.66 -10.89
C GLU A 141 -13.15 -15.70 -9.75
N LYS A 142 -11.96 -16.04 -9.26
CA LYS A 142 -11.82 -16.86 -8.03
C LYS A 142 -12.40 -16.14 -6.82
N LEU A 143 -12.05 -14.85 -6.64
CA LEU A 143 -12.49 -14.05 -5.51
C LEU A 143 -14.02 -13.83 -5.51
N LYS A 144 -14.64 -13.62 -6.67
CA LYS A 144 -16.10 -13.48 -6.83
C LYS A 144 -16.91 -14.69 -6.34
N LYS A 145 -16.31 -15.88 -6.25
CA LYS A 145 -17.02 -17.08 -5.75
C LYS A 145 -17.36 -16.99 -4.28
N PHE A 146 -16.68 -16.12 -3.51
CA PHE A 146 -16.96 -15.90 -2.10
C PHE A 146 -18.10 -14.91 -1.92
N LYS A 147 -19.10 -15.31 -1.12
CA LYS A 147 -20.18 -14.41 -0.71
C LYS A 147 -19.75 -13.59 0.50
N GLN A 148 -19.53 -12.31 0.32
CA GLN A 148 -19.00 -11.41 1.35
C GLN A 148 -19.73 -11.52 2.69
N LYS A 149 -21.06 -11.66 2.70
CA LYS A 149 -21.90 -11.82 3.91
C LYS A 149 -21.63 -13.11 4.70
N GLU A 150 -20.97 -14.09 4.12
CA GLU A 150 -20.61 -15.35 4.78
C GLU A 150 -19.23 -15.28 5.46
N LEU A 151 -18.47 -14.19 5.22
CA LEU A 151 -17.15 -13.92 5.76
C LEU A 151 -17.22 -13.18 7.10
N THR A 152 -16.16 -13.26 7.91
CA THR A 152 -15.99 -12.40 9.10
C THR A 152 -15.77 -10.94 8.68
N LYS A 153 -16.01 -9.96 9.56
CA LYS A 153 -15.75 -8.54 9.28
C LYS A 153 -14.31 -8.31 8.79
N LYS A 154 -13.32 -8.98 9.39
CA LYS A 154 -11.92 -8.90 8.96
C LYS A 154 -11.73 -9.43 7.54
N GLN A 155 -12.26 -10.62 7.24
CA GLN A 155 -12.21 -11.22 5.90
C GLN A 155 -12.98 -10.39 4.87
N GLN A 156 -14.10 -9.76 5.25
CA GLN A 156 -14.83 -8.82 4.38
C GLN A 156 -13.96 -7.63 3.99
N ASN A 157 -13.21 -7.06 4.94
CA ASN A 157 -12.27 -5.98 4.64
C ASN A 157 -11.17 -6.45 3.68
N THR A 158 -10.54 -7.60 3.93
CA THR A 158 -9.54 -8.17 3.02
C THR A 158 -10.15 -8.44 1.63
N TYR A 159 -11.36 -9.00 1.56
CA TYR A 159 -12.07 -9.22 0.30
C TYR A 159 -12.26 -7.92 -0.49
N MET A 160 -12.76 -6.86 0.17
CA MET A 160 -13.02 -5.57 -0.48
C MET A 160 -11.73 -4.94 -1.01
N VAL A 161 -10.68 -4.91 -0.17
CA VAL A 161 -9.40 -4.30 -0.55
C VAL A 161 -8.71 -5.11 -1.66
N LEU A 162 -8.69 -6.43 -1.57
CA LEU A 162 -8.11 -7.29 -2.60
C LEU A 162 -8.89 -7.18 -3.93
N MET A 163 -10.21 -7.12 -3.89
CA MET A 163 -11.04 -6.95 -5.09
C MET A 163 -10.79 -5.60 -5.76
N ASP A 164 -10.72 -4.52 -4.99
CA ASP A 164 -10.42 -3.18 -5.52
C ASP A 164 -9.01 -3.13 -6.12
N TYR A 165 -8.02 -3.64 -5.40
CA TYR A 165 -6.64 -3.74 -5.88
C TYR A 165 -6.55 -4.49 -7.21
N LEU A 166 -7.13 -5.69 -7.30
CA LEU A 166 -7.12 -6.49 -8.52
C LEU A 166 -7.82 -5.79 -9.68
N ARG A 167 -8.90 -5.06 -9.44
CA ARG A 167 -9.59 -4.26 -10.47
C ARG A 167 -8.70 -3.12 -10.99
N ARG A 168 -8.03 -2.38 -10.10
CA ARG A 168 -7.09 -1.31 -10.49
C ARG A 168 -5.91 -1.86 -11.27
N GLN A 169 -5.31 -2.96 -10.83
CA GLN A 169 -4.24 -3.64 -11.55
C GLN A 169 -4.69 -4.16 -12.92
N LYS A 170 -5.90 -4.73 -13.02
CA LYS A 170 -6.48 -5.16 -14.30
C LYS A 170 -6.63 -4.00 -15.28
N ASN A 171 -7.07 -2.83 -14.79
CA ASN A 171 -7.21 -1.64 -15.63
C ASN A 171 -5.85 -1.17 -16.17
N LEU A 172 -4.80 -1.18 -15.35
CA LEU A 172 -3.43 -0.90 -15.81
C LEU A 172 -2.94 -1.92 -16.83
N ALA A 173 -3.18 -3.20 -16.59
CA ALA A 173 -2.79 -4.29 -17.49
C ALA A 173 -3.51 -4.27 -18.86
N MET A 174 -4.48 -3.36 -19.06
CA MET A 174 -5.04 -3.07 -20.39
C MET A 174 -4.10 -2.25 -21.28
N TYR A 175 -3.05 -1.67 -20.70
CA TYR A 175 -2.10 -0.77 -21.36
C TYR A 175 -0.66 -1.33 -21.27
N PRO A 176 -0.38 -2.48 -21.93
CA PRO A 176 0.95 -3.09 -21.89
C PRO A 176 1.99 -2.14 -22.50
N TYR A 177 3.17 -2.08 -21.89
CA TYR A 177 4.32 -1.25 -22.29
C TYR A 177 4.19 0.27 -22.10
N TYR A 178 3.11 0.76 -21.46
CA TYR A 178 2.99 2.20 -21.12
C TYR A 178 3.81 2.57 -19.88
N GLU A 179 4.14 1.62 -19.02
CA GLU A 179 4.93 1.86 -17.82
C GLU A 179 6.33 2.34 -18.18
N ARG A 180 6.79 3.38 -17.48
CA ARG A 180 8.13 3.92 -17.58
C ARG A 180 9.09 3.09 -16.74
N ILE A 181 9.76 2.08 -17.34
CA ILE A 181 10.71 1.21 -16.65
C ILE A 181 12.13 1.77 -16.57
N LEU A 182 12.45 2.77 -17.40
CA LEU A 182 13.70 3.48 -17.41
C LEU A 182 13.48 4.96 -17.08
N GLY A 183 14.37 5.55 -16.32
CA GLY A 183 14.31 6.96 -15.91
C GLY A 183 15.44 7.31 -14.96
N LYS A 184 15.76 8.59 -14.83
CA LYS A 184 16.86 9.08 -13.99
C LYS A 184 16.65 8.77 -12.50
N THR A 185 15.43 8.94 -12.00
CA THR A 185 15.11 8.84 -10.57
C THR A 185 14.50 7.50 -10.18
N SER A 186 13.56 6.98 -10.94
CA SER A 186 12.79 5.76 -10.62
C SER A 186 13.03 4.59 -11.58
N GLY A 187 13.97 4.75 -12.54
CA GLY A 187 14.25 3.71 -13.52
C GLY A 187 14.88 2.45 -12.91
N GLN A 188 14.49 1.29 -13.42
CA GLN A 188 14.94 -0.01 -12.94
C GLN A 188 16.48 -0.17 -12.99
N GLN A 189 17.16 0.49 -13.95
CA GLN A 189 18.62 0.49 -14.05
C GLN A 189 19.30 1.13 -12.82
N ALA A 190 18.63 2.07 -12.15
CA ALA A 190 19.13 2.70 -10.92
C ALA A 190 18.62 1.98 -9.67
N GLN A 191 17.32 1.66 -9.64
CA GLN A 191 16.68 1.05 -8.49
C GLN A 191 17.27 -0.31 -8.13
N ILE A 192 17.73 -1.08 -9.11
CA ILE A 192 18.36 -2.37 -8.84
C ILE A 192 19.68 -2.25 -8.08
N LEU A 193 20.46 -1.19 -8.30
CA LEU A 193 21.67 -0.93 -7.51
C LEU A 193 21.33 -0.61 -6.05
N LEU A 194 20.32 0.22 -5.83
CA LEU A 194 19.83 0.52 -4.48
C LEU A 194 19.34 -0.75 -3.79
N THR A 195 18.53 -1.54 -4.47
CA THR A 195 18.03 -2.82 -3.96
C THR A 195 19.18 -3.77 -3.58
N LEU A 196 20.15 -3.95 -4.45
CA LEU A 196 21.31 -4.80 -4.16
C LEU A 196 22.20 -4.23 -3.07
N SER A 197 22.32 -2.91 -2.94
CA SER A 197 23.10 -2.27 -1.89
C SER A 197 22.47 -2.43 -0.50
N GLU A 198 21.15 -2.55 -0.44
CA GLU A 198 20.36 -2.74 0.77
C GLU A 198 19.97 -4.21 1.02
N TYR A 199 20.38 -5.14 0.13
CA TYR A 199 20.11 -6.57 0.33
C TYR A 199 20.69 -7.06 1.65
N ARG A 200 19.85 -7.56 2.57
CA ARG A 200 20.25 -7.90 3.94
C ARG A 200 21.15 -9.13 3.96
N LEU A 201 22.25 -9.05 4.69
CA LEU A 201 23.22 -10.12 4.87
C LEU A 201 23.24 -10.54 6.34
N LYS A 202 22.48 -11.56 6.73
CA LYS A 202 22.40 -12.08 8.11
C LYS A 202 23.30 -13.31 8.31
N ASN A 203 23.50 -14.08 7.25
CA ASN A 203 24.22 -15.35 7.28
C ASN A 203 24.87 -15.67 5.92
N GLU A 204 25.54 -16.81 5.82
CA GLU A 204 26.20 -17.25 4.58
C GLU A 204 25.23 -17.61 3.45
N LYS A 205 23.99 -18.02 3.76
CA LYS A 205 22.96 -18.30 2.75
C LYS A 205 22.63 -17.01 2.00
N ASP A 206 22.44 -15.91 2.75
CA ASP A 206 22.14 -14.59 2.15
C ASP A 206 23.29 -14.10 1.27
N ILE A 207 24.55 -14.31 1.70
CA ILE A 207 25.73 -13.98 0.86
C ILE A 207 25.70 -14.75 -0.46
N LYS A 208 25.37 -16.04 -0.42
CA LYS A 208 25.30 -16.87 -1.63
C LYS A 208 24.15 -16.42 -2.53
N SER A 209 22.96 -16.15 -1.99
CA SER A 209 21.82 -15.60 -2.74
C SER A 209 22.19 -14.24 -3.37
N TYR A 210 22.81 -13.34 -2.63
CA TYR A 210 23.29 -12.08 -3.16
C TYR A 210 24.28 -12.26 -4.33
N PHE A 211 25.22 -13.20 -4.23
CA PHE A 211 26.13 -13.48 -5.33
C PHE A 211 25.43 -14.09 -6.55
N GLN A 212 24.35 -14.86 -6.36
CA GLN A 212 23.54 -15.30 -7.50
C GLN A 212 22.83 -14.13 -8.18
N LEU A 213 22.32 -13.17 -7.40
CA LEU A 213 21.74 -11.95 -7.93
C LEU A 213 22.78 -11.18 -8.79
N LEU A 214 24.00 -10.98 -8.29
CA LEU A 214 25.05 -10.32 -9.10
C LEU A 214 25.34 -11.06 -10.42
N LYS A 215 25.33 -12.41 -10.40
CA LYS A 215 25.55 -13.23 -11.60
C LYS A 215 24.38 -13.19 -12.58
N GLY A 216 23.16 -13.03 -12.09
CA GLY A 216 21.95 -13.02 -12.89
C GLY A 216 21.54 -11.65 -13.43
N LEU A 217 22.29 -10.58 -13.11
CA LEU A 217 21.94 -9.20 -13.49
C LEU A 217 21.88 -9.00 -15.01
N ASP A 218 22.75 -9.68 -15.76
CA ASP A 218 22.76 -9.64 -17.21
C ASP A 218 21.41 -10.07 -17.82
N GLY A 219 20.88 -11.20 -17.37
CA GLY A 219 19.56 -11.69 -17.80
C GLY A 219 18.40 -10.78 -17.40
N TYR A 220 18.50 -10.10 -16.25
CA TYR A 220 17.53 -9.09 -15.87
C TYR A 220 17.57 -7.90 -16.85
N PHE A 221 18.75 -7.42 -17.19
CA PHE A 221 18.89 -6.31 -18.14
C PHE A 221 18.47 -6.71 -19.56
N ASP A 222 18.63 -7.96 -19.97
CA ASP A 222 18.05 -8.45 -21.22
C ASP A 222 16.54 -8.23 -21.27
N SER A 223 15.84 -8.49 -20.16
CA SER A 223 14.41 -8.25 -20.08
C SER A 223 14.03 -6.76 -20.18
N LEU A 224 14.85 -5.85 -19.62
CA LEU A 224 14.66 -4.39 -19.79
C LEU A 224 14.91 -3.95 -21.23
N ILE A 225 15.90 -4.51 -21.90
CA ILE A 225 16.22 -4.24 -23.31
C ILE A 225 15.07 -4.70 -24.20
N GLU A 226 14.54 -5.90 -23.98
CA GLU A 226 13.39 -6.41 -24.74
C GLU A 226 12.15 -5.54 -24.55
N TYR A 227 11.85 -5.17 -23.31
CA TYR A 227 10.73 -4.27 -23.01
C TYR A 227 10.90 -2.93 -23.72
N SER A 228 12.09 -2.35 -23.70
CA SER A 228 12.41 -1.08 -24.37
C SER A 228 12.25 -1.18 -25.89
N LYS A 229 12.69 -2.28 -26.50
CA LYS A 229 12.48 -2.54 -27.94
C LYS A 229 10.99 -2.64 -28.30
N GLU A 230 10.19 -3.27 -27.44
CA GLU A 230 8.75 -3.33 -27.61
C GLU A 230 8.07 -1.96 -27.46
N GLN A 231 8.57 -1.10 -26.56
CA GLN A 231 8.12 0.30 -26.47
C GLN A 231 8.45 1.08 -27.74
N VAL A 232 9.64 0.91 -28.33
CA VAL A 232 10.01 1.54 -29.62
C VAL A 232 9.04 1.12 -30.72
N LYS A 233 8.77 -0.18 -30.88
CA LYS A 233 7.80 -0.70 -31.89
C LYS A 233 6.42 -0.09 -31.76
N ARG A 234 6.01 0.32 -30.54
CA ARG A 234 4.69 0.90 -30.23
C ARG A 234 4.70 2.42 -30.17
N ASN A 235 5.82 3.07 -30.44
CA ASN A 235 6.04 4.51 -30.23
C ASN A 235 5.71 4.96 -28.79
N LEU A 236 6.06 4.13 -27.80
CA LEU A 236 5.88 4.39 -26.36
C LEU A 236 7.21 4.60 -25.63
N PHE A 237 8.33 4.55 -26.36
CA PHE A 237 9.65 4.70 -25.77
C PHE A 237 9.84 6.09 -25.16
N LEU A 238 10.71 6.20 -24.15
CA LEU A 238 11.04 7.47 -23.50
C LEU A 238 11.65 8.47 -24.50
N SER A 239 11.61 9.76 -24.16
CA SER A 239 12.18 10.82 -24.97
C SER A 239 13.69 10.66 -25.14
N ASP A 240 14.25 11.18 -26.22
CA ASP A 240 15.70 11.13 -26.42
C ASP A 240 16.45 11.92 -25.33
N GLN A 241 15.85 12.98 -24.76
CA GLN A 241 16.41 13.69 -23.60
C GLN A 241 16.45 12.79 -22.35
N SER A 242 15.37 12.10 -22.03
CA SER A 242 15.32 11.17 -20.88
C SER A 242 16.29 9.99 -21.10
N LEU A 243 16.40 9.49 -22.34
CA LEU A 243 17.37 8.44 -22.68
C LEU A 243 18.81 8.90 -22.44
N LYS A 244 19.16 10.14 -22.84
CA LYS A 244 20.48 10.73 -22.61
C LYS A 244 20.83 10.77 -21.11
N GLU A 245 19.88 11.11 -20.26
CA GLU A 245 20.09 11.15 -18.81
C GLU A 245 20.28 9.74 -18.23
N VAL A 246 19.50 8.76 -18.70
CA VAL A 246 19.66 7.34 -18.32
C VAL A 246 21.05 6.82 -18.76
N LEU A 247 21.47 7.11 -19.99
CA LEU A 247 22.79 6.72 -20.51
C LEU A 247 23.92 7.35 -19.69
N GLN A 248 23.80 8.63 -19.33
CA GLN A 248 24.78 9.31 -18.49
C GLN A 248 24.88 8.66 -17.11
N GLN A 249 23.76 8.29 -16.52
CA GLN A 249 23.72 7.60 -15.22
C GLN A 249 24.41 6.22 -15.31
N ILE A 250 24.09 5.43 -16.34
CA ILE A 250 24.72 4.12 -16.56
C ILE A 250 26.24 4.29 -16.75
N GLN A 251 26.66 5.30 -17.50
CA GLN A 251 28.09 5.62 -17.69
C GLN A 251 28.78 5.95 -16.35
N ASN A 252 28.13 6.71 -15.48
CA ASN A 252 28.66 7.03 -14.16
C ASN A 252 28.86 5.75 -13.32
N VAL A 253 27.93 4.78 -13.38
CA VAL A 253 28.09 3.48 -12.72
C VAL A 253 29.28 2.71 -13.27
N ILE A 254 29.44 2.65 -14.59
CA ILE A 254 30.57 1.95 -15.25
C ILE A 254 31.91 2.59 -14.86
N LYS A 255 32.01 3.92 -14.86
CA LYS A 255 33.21 4.67 -14.48
C LYS A 255 33.67 4.47 -13.04
N GLN A 256 32.77 4.14 -12.13
CA GLN A 256 33.11 3.92 -10.71
C GLN A 256 34.04 2.72 -10.50
N LYS A 257 34.04 1.72 -11.39
CA LYS A 257 34.86 0.51 -11.30
C LYS A 257 34.90 -0.06 -9.86
N GLU A 258 36.09 -0.04 -9.26
CA GLU A 258 36.34 -0.55 -7.91
C GLU A 258 35.70 0.29 -6.77
N ASN A 259 35.39 1.55 -7.06
CA ASN A 259 34.68 2.46 -6.12
C ASN A 259 33.15 2.33 -6.21
N ASN A 260 32.68 1.26 -6.88
CA ASN A 260 31.25 1.00 -7.02
C ASN A 260 30.56 0.86 -5.66
N MET A 261 29.37 1.44 -5.55
CA MET A 261 28.56 1.41 -4.32
C MET A 261 28.34 0.00 -3.77
N LEU A 262 28.19 -1.01 -4.65
CA LEU A 262 27.99 -2.40 -4.23
C LEU A 262 29.25 -2.99 -3.53
N VAL A 263 30.46 -2.52 -3.86
CA VAL A 263 31.68 -2.89 -3.13
C VAL A 263 31.65 -2.27 -1.74
N ALA A 264 31.42 -0.96 -1.66
CA ALA A 264 31.44 -0.22 -0.40
C ALA A 264 30.38 -0.72 0.59
N THR A 265 29.12 -0.83 0.13
CA THR A 265 28.01 -1.26 0.99
C THR A 265 28.09 -2.74 1.39
N PHE A 266 28.60 -3.63 0.52
CA PHE A 266 28.82 -5.02 0.87
C PHE A 266 29.86 -5.15 2.00
N ASN A 267 31.00 -4.42 1.90
CA ASN A 267 32.05 -4.45 2.91
C ASN A 267 31.54 -4.00 4.30
N LEU A 268 30.65 -3.01 4.33
CA LEU A 268 30.01 -2.57 5.58
C LEU A 268 29.06 -3.65 6.13
N ARG A 269 28.18 -4.21 5.30
CA ARG A 269 27.18 -5.19 5.74
C ARG A 269 27.81 -6.50 6.21
N ILE A 270 28.84 -6.99 5.51
CA ILE A 270 29.50 -8.25 5.90
C ILE A 270 30.27 -8.12 7.22
N ALA A 271 30.76 -6.92 7.54
CA ALA A 271 31.47 -6.67 8.81
C ALA A 271 30.57 -6.99 10.02
N ASP A 272 29.29 -6.69 9.92
CA ASP A 272 28.31 -6.84 11.01
C ASP A 272 27.83 -8.29 11.20
N ILE A 273 28.11 -9.21 10.24
CA ILE A 273 27.63 -10.59 10.35
C ILE A 273 28.37 -11.34 11.44
N LYS A 274 27.61 -11.88 12.39
CA LYS A 274 28.12 -12.76 13.46
C LYS A 274 28.33 -14.18 12.92
N GLY A 275 29.30 -14.92 13.50
CA GLY A 275 29.54 -16.34 13.15
C GLY A 275 30.40 -16.59 11.91
N ILE A 276 30.86 -15.54 11.21
CA ILE A 276 31.81 -15.62 10.09
C ILE A 276 33.14 -15.04 10.53
N ASN A 277 34.24 -15.82 10.44
CA ASN A 277 35.55 -15.35 10.81
C ASN A 277 36.13 -14.32 9.81
N ALA A 278 37.12 -13.55 10.26
CA ALA A 278 37.71 -12.46 9.48
C ALA A 278 38.31 -12.92 8.13
N ALA A 279 38.96 -14.08 8.09
CA ALA A 279 39.53 -14.63 6.85
C ALA A 279 38.43 -14.93 5.81
N LYS A 280 37.31 -15.47 6.24
CA LYS A 280 36.17 -15.80 5.37
C LYS A 280 35.44 -14.52 4.91
N LYS A 281 35.28 -13.52 5.80
CA LYS A 281 34.77 -12.19 5.43
C LYS A 281 35.64 -11.56 4.34
N LYS A 282 36.96 -11.58 4.50
CA LYS A 282 37.92 -11.07 3.49
C LYS A 282 37.82 -11.83 2.16
N LYS A 283 37.59 -13.15 2.19
CA LYS A 283 37.34 -13.95 0.98
C LYS A 283 36.07 -13.49 0.27
N TYR A 284 34.97 -13.31 0.98
CA TYR A 284 33.72 -12.83 0.40
C TYR A 284 33.81 -11.41 -0.16
N CYS A 285 34.55 -10.49 0.50
CA CYS A 285 34.80 -9.15 -0.05
C CYS A 285 35.54 -9.21 -1.40
N ARG A 286 36.58 -10.09 -1.52
CA ARG A 286 37.27 -10.28 -2.79
C ARG A 286 36.37 -10.88 -3.87
N GLU A 287 35.53 -11.86 -3.51
CA GLU A 287 34.58 -12.45 -4.44
C GLU A 287 33.53 -11.43 -4.91
N ASN A 288 32.97 -10.61 -3.99
CA ASN A 288 32.08 -9.52 -4.35
C ASN A 288 32.72 -8.57 -5.37
N LYS A 289 33.92 -8.08 -5.08
CA LYS A 289 34.67 -7.19 -5.99
C LYS A 289 34.90 -7.83 -7.37
N LYS A 290 35.27 -9.12 -7.40
CA LYS A 290 35.45 -9.89 -8.64
C LYS A 290 34.11 -9.99 -9.41
N LEU A 291 33.00 -10.31 -8.76
CA LEU A 291 31.68 -10.43 -9.41
C LEU A 291 31.21 -9.09 -9.96
N ILE A 292 31.46 -8.00 -9.24
CA ILE A 292 31.13 -6.66 -9.75
C ILE A 292 31.91 -6.38 -11.03
N GLY A 293 33.23 -6.59 -11.06
CA GLY A 293 34.05 -6.36 -12.26
C GLY A 293 33.74 -7.30 -13.42
N THR A 294 33.37 -8.57 -13.16
CA THR A 294 33.23 -9.58 -14.23
C THR A 294 31.77 -9.87 -14.61
N LYS A 295 30.78 -9.39 -13.86
CA LYS A 295 29.35 -9.65 -14.10
C LYS A 295 28.53 -8.36 -14.13
N VAL A 296 28.64 -7.54 -13.08
CA VAL A 296 27.79 -6.34 -12.94
C VAL A 296 28.19 -5.26 -13.96
N LEU A 297 29.45 -4.88 -14.01
CA LEU A 297 29.90 -3.85 -14.94
C LEU A 297 29.70 -4.25 -16.41
N PRO A 298 30.04 -5.47 -16.85
CA PRO A 298 29.73 -5.91 -18.21
C PRO A 298 28.23 -5.91 -18.54
N ALA A 299 27.37 -6.24 -17.56
CA ALA A 299 25.91 -6.15 -17.75
C ALA A 299 25.47 -4.69 -17.99
N TYR A 300 26.03 -3.73 -17.25
CA TYR A 300 25.77 -2.29 -17.49
C TYR A 300 26.33 -1.82 -18.82
N GLU A 301 27.51 -2.28 -19.25
CA GLU A 301 28.10 -1.95 -20.57
C GLU A 301 27.19 -2.47 -21.69
N LYS A 302 26.67 -3.68 -21.57
CA LYS A 302 25.71 -4.26 -22.50
C LYS A 302 24.41 -3.44 -22.54
N LEU A 303 23.83 -3.12 -21.36
CA LEU A 303 22.63 -2.29 -21.27
C LEU A 303 22.87 -0.93 -21.93
N TYR A 304 23.99 -0.27 -21.64
CA TYR A 304 24.36 1.01 -22.25
C TYR A 304 24.38 0.92 -23.78
N SER A 305 25.12 -0.06 -24.34
CA SER A 305 25.27 -0.23 -25.80
C SER A 305 23.92 -0.46 -26.48
N HIS A 306 23.06 -1.29 -25.90
CA HIS A 306 21.72 -1.56 -26.45
C HIS A 306 20.80 -0.34 -26.36
N LEU A 307 20.79 0.39 -25.25
CA LEU A 307 19.97 1.59 -25.10
C LEU A 307 20.47 2.73 -25.99
N GLN A 308 21.79 2.87 -26.14
CA GLN A 308 22.41 3.85 -27.07
C GLN A 308 21.97 3.61 -28.51
N ALA A 309 21.86 2.35 -28.92
CA ALA A 309 21.36 1.98 -30.25
C ALA A 309 19.88 2.34 -30.48
N LEU A 310 19.12 2.62 -29.41
CA LEU A 310 17.74 3.08 -29.51
C LEU A 310 17.61 4.62 -29.56
N ASN A 311 18.70 5.36 -29.51
CA ASN A 311 18.69 6.81 -29.64
C ASN A 311 18.05 7.25 -30.97
N GLY A 312 17.30 8.35 -30.96
CA GLY A 312 16.51 8.82 -32.12
C GLY A 312 15.15 8.14 -32.28
N ASN A 313 14.79 7.20 -31.39
CA ASN A 313 13.46 6.60 -31.36
C ASN A 313 12.51 7.25 -30.35
N GLY A 314 12.97 8.24 -29.61
CA GLY A 314 12.17 9.03 -28.66
C GLY A 314 11.23 9.98 -29.39
N LYS A 315 10.09 9.49 -29.87
CA LYS A 315 9.12 10.27 -30.68
C LYS A 315 8.35 11.32 -29.88
N ASN A 316 8.35 11.25 -28.56
CA ASN A 316 7.54 12.11 -27.70
C ASN A 316 8.40 12.72 -26.58
N GLU A 317 8.71 14.00 -26.73
CA GLU A 317 9.40 14.84 -25.73
C GLU A 317 8.43 15.46 -24.70
N ASN A 318 7.16 15.05 -24.71
CA ASN A 318 6.09 15.61 -23.89
C ASN A 318 5.44 14.53 -23.02
N GLY A 319 4.33 14.87 -22.38
CA GLY A 319 3.60 13.97 -21.49
C GLY A 319 2.85 12.82 -22.17
N LEU A 320 2.21 12.00 -21.36
CA LEU A 320 1.43 10.84 -21.81
C LEU A 320 0.30 11.22 -22.79
N TYR A 321 -0.22 12.45 -22.70
CA TYR A 321 -1.24 12.98 -23.61
C TYR A 321 -0.94 12.69 -25.10
N TYR A 322 0.32 12.75 -25.48
CA TYR A 322 0.76 12.63 -26.87
C TYR A 322 1.00 11.18 -27.35
N TYR A 323 0.85 10.20 -26.46
CA TYR A 323 0.82 8.79 -26.84
C TYR A 323 -0.59 8.37 -27.27
N LYS A 324 -0.69 7.40 -28.18
CA LYS A 324 -1.97 6.76 -28.50
C LYS A 324 -2.60 6.22 -27.22
N ASN A 325 -3.86 6.55 -26.91
CA ASN A 325 -4.56 6.20 -25.66
C ASN A 325 -3.83 6.66 -24.38
N GLY A 326 -2.93 7.64 -24.47
CA GLY A 326 -2.15 8.10 -23.33
C GLY A 326 -2.98 8.76 -22.25
N LYS A 327 -4.04 9.50 -22.60
CA LYS A 327 -5.00 10.08 -21.65
C LYS A 327 -5.77 8.99 -20.88
N GLU A 328 -6.20 7.95 -21.57
CA GLU A 328 -6.92 6.83 -20.96
C GLU A 328 -6.02 6.04 -20.02
N TYR A 329 -4.77 5.78 -20.43
CA TYR A 329 -3.75 5.20 -19.55
C TYR A 329 -3.51 6.08 -18.34
N TYR A 330 -3.35 7.39 -18.52
CA TYR A 330 -3.12 8.32 -17.41
C TYR A 330 -4.27 8.32 -16.39
N LYS A 331 -5.53 8.25 -16.82
CA LYS A 331 -6.69 8.13 -15.91
C LYS A 331 -6.58 6.90 -15.00
N VAL A 332 -6.27 5.74 -15.56
CA VAL A 332 -6.15 4.51 -14.76
C VAL A 332 -4.91 4.51 -13.89
N LEU A 333 -3.82 5.12 -14.34
CA LEU A 333 -2.60 5.32 -13.57
C LEU A 333 -2.86 6.22 -12.35
N VAL A 334 -3.53 7.37 -12.55
CA VAL A 334 -3.91 8.28 -11.46
C VAL A 334 -4.81 7.58 -10.46
N ALA A 335 -5.84 6.87 -10.91
CA ALA A 335 -6.73 6.13 -10.01
C ALA A 335 -5.97 5.08 -9.18
N GLN A 336 -4.98 4.38 -9.76
CA GLN A 336 -4.15 3.43 -9.04
C GLN A 336 -3.19 4.15 -8.06
N LYS A 337 -2.51 5.20 -8.52
CA LYS A 337 -1.53 5.94 -7.71
C LYS A 337 -2.17 6.68 -6.54
N THR A 338 -3.33 7.29 -6.75
CA THR A 338 -4.01 8.07 -5.69
C THR A 338 -4.90 7.23 -4.79
N GLY A 339 -5.41 6.09 -5.26
CA GLY A 339 -6.44 5.33 -4.55
C GLY A 339 -7.77 6.08 -4.41
N SER A 340 -7.92 7.24 -5.09
CA SER A 340 -9.11 8.09 -5.10
C SER A 340 -10.01 7.73 -6.28
N ASP A 341 -11.31 7.92 -6.11
CA ASP A 341 -12.31 7.77 -7.18
C ASP A 341 -12.70 9.13 -7.80
N LYS A 342 -12.03 10.22 -7.38
CA LYS A 342 -12.21 11.54 -7.99
C LYS A 342 -11.78 11.53 -9.46
N THR A 343 -12.54 12.23 -10.28
CA THR A 343 -12.19 12.45 -11.68
C THR A 343 -10.98 13.38 -11.82
N ILE A 344 -10.30 13.31 -12.95
CA ILE A 344 -9.18 14.22 -13.26
C ILE A 344 -9.63 15.69 -13.17
N LYS A 345 -10.87 16.00 -13.62
CA LYS A 345 -11.41 17.36 -13.55
C LYS A 345 -11.54 17.84 -12.10
N GLU A 346 -12.07 17.00 -11.21
CA GLU A 346 -12.15 17.34 -9.77
C GLU A 346 -10.76 17.53 -9.16
N MET A 347 -9.77 16.72 -9.55
CA MET A 347 -8.39 16.86 -9.08
C MET A 347 -7.76 18.18 -9.56
N ILE A 348 -8.03 18.61 -10.79
CA ILE A 348 -7.63 19.94 -11.32
C ILE A 348 -8.25 21.03 -10.46
N GLU A 349 -9.58 20.99 -10.24
CA GLU A 349 -10.30 21.98 -9.44
C GLU A 349 -9.81 22.04 -7.98
N ILE A 350 -9.46 20.90 -7.40
CA ILE A 350 -8.86 20.82 -6.05
C ILE A 350 -7.49 21.53 -6.04
N SER A 351 -6.64 21.24 -7.04
CA SER A 351 -5.31 21.82 -7.14
C SER A 351 -5.39 23.34 -7.31
N ASP A 352 -6.21 23.82 -8.25
CA ASP A 352 -6.39 25.25 -8.52
C ASP A 352 -6.92 25.99 -7.29
N ARG A 353 -7.96 25.48 -6.61
CA ARG A 353 -8.51 26.07 -5.37
C ARG A 353 -7.48 26.12 -4.25
N SER A 354 -6.64 25.09 -4.09
CA SER A 354 -5.61 25.11 -3.04
C SER A 354 -4.51 26.08 -3.35
N ILE A 355 -4.04 26.17 -4.60
CA ILE A 355 -3.05 27.17 -5.02
C ILE A 355 -3.55 28.58 -4.67
N GLU A 356 -4.78 28.92 -5.07
CA GLU A 356 -5.36 30.23 -4.76
C GLU A 356 -5.52 30.46 -3.25
N LYS A 357 -5.99 29.46 -2.51
CA LYS A 357 -6.18 29.54 -1.06
C LYS A 357 -4.85 29.80 -0.33
N CYS A 358 -3.82 29.03 -0.67
CA CYS A 358 -2.49 29.17 -0.06
C CYS A 358 -1.88 30.54 -0.42
N LEU A 359 -1.95 30.97 -1.68
CA LEU A 359 -1.48 32.29 -2.10
C LEU A 359 -2.18 33.42 -1.33
N ARG A 360 -3.53 33.38 -1.22
CA ARG A 360 -4.28 34.38 -0.44
C ARG A 360 -3.80 34.46 1.02
N LYS A 361 -3.53 33.31 1.63
CA LYS A 361 -3.03 33.26 3.02
C LYS A 361 -1.60 33.78 3.12
N LEU A 362 -0.70 33.39 2.21
CA LEU A 362 0.68 33.86 2.17
C LEU A 362 0.75 35.39 1.95
N ILE A 363 -0.06 35.94 1.03
CA ILE A 363 -0.17 37.40 0.81
C ILE A 363 -0.69 38.10 2.06
N LYS A 364 -1.68 37.53 2.75
CA LYS A 364 -2.19 38.07 4.02
C LYS A 364 -1.12 38.09 5.11
N LEU A 365 -0.34 37.03 5.22
CA LEU A 365 0.79 36.96 6.15
C LEU A 365 1.84 38.01 5.81
N GLN A 366 2.21 38.14 4.53
CA GLN A 366 3.18 39.14 4.09
C GLN A 366 2.72 40.58 4.36
N LYS A 367 1.43 40.90 4.10
CA LYS A 367 0.86 42.22 4.42
C LYS A 367 0.89 42.54 5.92
N LYS A 368 0.62 41.50 6.76
CA LYS A 368 0.63 41.68 8.22
C LYS A 368 2.06 41.76 8.78
N TYR A 369 3.01 41.08 8.13
CA TYR A 369 4.42 40.98 8.54
C TYR A 369 5.32 41.24 7.31
N PRO A 370 5.56 42.50 6.91
CA PRO A 370 6.25 42.85 5.65
C PRO A 370 7.64 42.20 5.49
N ASN A 371 8.37 42.03 6.58
CA ASN A 371 9.71 41.41 6.57
C ASN A 371 9.71 39.89 6.65
N ILE A 372 8.53 39.27 6.78
CA ILE A 372 8.45 37.82 7.07
C ILE A 372 9.15 36.94 6.05
N ILE A 373 9.13 37.32 4.77
CA ILE A 373 9.83 36.53 3.73
C ILE A 373 11.33 36.57 3.92
N ASN A 374 11.89 37.75 4.26
CA ASN A 374 13.33 37.87 4.52
C ASN A 374 13.70 37.18 5.82
N GLU A 375 12.91 37.30 6.85
CA GLU A 375 13.08 36.63 8.13
C GLU A 375 12.96 35.12 7.96
N TYR A 376 11.99 34.63 7.21
CA TYR A 376 11.82 33.22 6.87
C TYR A 376 13.06 32.67 6.13
N ARG A 377 13.55 33.36 5.09
CA ARG A 377 14.75 32.97 4.36
C ARG A 377 15.99 32.94 5.25
N ASN A 378 16.17 33.94 6.11
CA ASN A 378 17.28 34.02 7.05
C ASN A 378 17.19 32.93 8.12
N HIS A 379 15.99 32.68 8.61
CA HIS A 379 15.72 31.64 9.58
C HIS A 379 15.99 30.24 9.03
N LYS A 380 15.55 29.94 7.78
CA LYS A 380 15.94 28.69 7.09
C LYS A 380 17.45 28.52 6.97
N LYS A 381 18.21 29.59 6.77
CA LYS A 381 19.68 29.54 6.77
C LYS A 381 20.25 29.26 8.16
N ASN A 382 19.63 29.75 9.20
CA ASN A 382 20.05 29.58 10.60
C ASN A 382 19.60 28.26 11.23
N ILE A 383 18.56 27.60 10.67
CA ILE A 383 18.06 26.26 11.09
C ILE A 383 19.07 25.12 10.83
N LYS A 384 20.18 25.39 10.20
CA LYS A 384 21.34 24.46 10.17
C LYS A 384 21.88 24.10 11.55
N ILE A 385 21.20 24.45 12.63
CA ILE A 385 21.45 23.92 13.97
C ILE A 385 21.20 22.41 13.89
N VAL A 386 22.29 21.67 13.94
CA VAL A 386 22.36 20.22 13.93
C VAL A 386 21.50 19.68 15.07
N GLN A 387 20.21 19.51 14.84
CA GLN A 387 19.37 18.76 15.74
C GLN A 387 19.69 17.28 15.53
N ASN A 388 20.02 16.59 16.60
CA ASN A 388 20.23 15.14 16.53
C ASN A 388 18.94 14.45 16.05
N PRO A 389 18.95 13.73 14.91
CA PRO A 389 17.76 13.13 14.34
C PRO A 389 17.03 12.19 15.30
N GLN A 390 17.78 11.49 16.16
CA GLN A 390 17.20 10.60 17.16
C GLN A 390 16.40 11.38 18.23
N ASN A 391 16.87 12.56 18.60
CA ASN A 391 16.16 13.44 19.55
C ASN A 391 14.86 13.97 18.92
N ILE A 392 14.88 14.31 17.63
CA ILE A 392 13.66 14.71 16.91
C ILE A 392 12.64 13.57 16.91
N LEU A 393 13.04 12.36 16.52
CA LEU A 393 12.14 11.19 16.54
C LEU A 393 11.55 10.92 17.92
N ASN A 394 12.35 11.04 18.97
CA ASN A 394 11.88 10.84 20.35
C ASN A 394 10.86 11.93 20.75
N LYS A 395 11.10 13.19 20.41
CA LYS A 395 10.17 14.31 20.64
C LYS A 395 8.85 14.10 19.87
N LEU A 396 8.91 13.76 18.58
CA LEU A 396 7.74 13.46 17.77
C LEU A 396 6.92 12.32 18.37
N ARG A 397 7.59 11.22 18.77
CA ARG A 397 6.93 10.07 19.41
C ARG A 397 6.25 10.44 20.73
N GLN A 398 6.81 11.35 21.51
CA GLN A 398 6.20 11.83 22.77
C GLN A 398 4.98 12.71 22.47
N LYS A 399 5.09 13.65 21.52
CA LYS A 399 4.03 14.61 21.21
C LYS A 399 2.82 13.98 20.52
N MET A 400 3.04 12.97 19.67
CA MET A 400 1.95 12.30 18.96
C MET A 400 0.94 11.58 19.87
N VAL A 401 1.32 11.23 21.11
CA VAL A 401 0.47 10.46 22.05
C VAL A 401 -0.88 11.14 22.32
N LYS A 402 -0.91 12.47 22.25
CA LYS A 402 -2.15 13.27 22.40
C LYS A 402 -3.13 13.03 21.26
N TYR A 403 -2.64 12.80 20.06
CA TYR A 403 -3.41 12.83 18.80
C TYR A 403 -3.59 11.48 18.14
N TYR A 404 -2.74 10.50 18.48
CA TYR A 404 -2.67 9.19 17.83
C TYR A 404 -2.85 8.05 18.84
N PRO A 405 -3.33 6.88 18.40
CA PRO A 405 -3.35 5.69 19.25
C PRO A 405 -1.92 5.27 19.65
N LYS A 406 -1.84 4.47 20.72
CA LYS A 406 -0.55 4.06 21.31
C LYS A 406 0.33 3.34 20.30
N ALA A 407 1.54 3.84 20.11
CA ALA A 407 2.54 3.21 19.25
C ALA A 407 3.02 1.87 19.82
N PRO A 408 3.22 0.84 18.98
CA PRO A 408 3.90 -0.38 19.38
C PRO A 408 5.32 -0.10 19.91
N LYS A 409 5.81 -1.01 20.76
CA LYS A 409 7.20 -0.96 21.22
C LYS A 409 8.10 -1.56 20.14
N VAL A 410 8.81 -0.71 19.43
CA VAL A 410 9.76 -1.09 18.38
C VAL A 410 11.05 -0.28 18.53
N SER A 411 12.15 -0.82 18.00
CA SER A 411 13.40 -0.07 17.85
C SER A 411 13.41 0.69 16.52
N CYS A 412 14.09 1.83 16.50
CA CYS A 412 14.38 2.55 15.25
C CYS A 412 15.81 3.09 15.32
N LYS A 413 16.61 2.73 14.32
CA LYS A 413 17.96 3.22 14.13
C LYS A 413 18.01 4.25 13.02
N ILE A 414 18.70 5.37 13.24
CA ILE A 414 19.05 6.31 12.19
C ILE A 414 20.35 5.85 11.54
N LYS A 415 20.34 5.71 10.24
CA LYS A 415 21.53 5.50 9.40
C LYS A 415 21.67 6.65 8.41
N TYR A 416 22.88 6.85 7.94
CA TYR A 416 23.14 7.83 6.88
C TYR A 416 23.36 7.13 5.57
N VAL A 417 22.80 7.71 4.50
CA VAL A 417 23.03 7.26 3.14
C VAL A 417 24.53 7.30 2.85
N HIS A 418 25.04 6.25 2.23
CA HIS A 418 26.45 6.22 1.82
C HIS A 418 26.71 7.27 0.72
N LYS A 419 27.86 7.93 0.76
CA LYS A 419 28.20 9.03 -0.18
C LYS A 419 27.96 8.69 -1.66
N THR A 420 28.21 7.45 -2.05
CA THR A 420 27.98 6.98 -3.44
C THR A 420 26.51 6.85 -3.82
N MET A 421 25.58 6.95 -2.86
CA MET A 421 24.14 6.85 -3.07
C MET A 421 23.43 8.20 -2.92
N GLU A 422 24.11 9.24 -2.41
CA GLU A 422 23.48 10.53 -2.09
C GLU A 422 22.81 11.19 -3.31
N GLU A 423 23.37 11.02 -4.49
CA GLU A 423 22.82 11.55 -5.76
C GLU A 423 21.50 10.86 -6.17
N TYR A 424 21.28 9.61 -5.72
CA TYR A 424 20.19 8.73 -6.19
C TYR A 424 19.10 8.50 -5.15
N THR A 425 19.20 9.12 -3.97
CA THR A 425 18.24 8.91 -2.87
C THR A 425 17.58 10.21 -2.45
N SER A 426 16.34 10.10 -1.98
CA SER A 426 15.59 11.19 -1.35
C SER A 426 16.30 11.74 -0.09
N PRO A 427 15.90 12.90 0.45
CA PRO A 427 16.47 13.49 1.66
C PRO A 427 16.45 12.56 2.88
N ALA A 428 15.42 11.75 3.02
CA ALA A 428 15.35 10.63 3.94
C ALA A 428 14.42 9.56 3.38
N PHE A 429 14.50 8.34 3.92
CA PHE A 429 13.50 7.30 3.65
C PHE A 429 13.46 6.27 4.78
N TYR A 430 12.26 5.79 5.05
CA TYR A 430 12.04 4.68 5.97
C TYR A 430 12.20 3.36 5.21
N MET A 431 13.09 2.49 5.70
CA MET A 431 13.24 1.13 5.18
C MET A 431 12.15 0.25 5.82
N VAL A 432 11.15 -0.12 5.04
CA VAL A 432 10.09 -1.03 5.50
C VAL A 432 10.70 -2.39 5.85
N PRO A 433 10.54 -2.88 7.09
CA PRO A 433 11.06 -4.18 7.48
C PRO A 433 10.23 -5.32 6.90
N GLU A 434 10.74 -6.54 7.02
CA GLU A 434 10.00 -7.74 6.67
C GLU A 434 8.74 -7.87 7.53
N ILE A 435 7.67 -8.42 6.96
CA ILE A 435 6.37 -8.53 7.63
C ILE A 435 6.41 -9.40 8.89
N ASP A 436 7.34 -10.33 8.97
CA ASP A 436 7.56 -11.21 10.13
C ASP A 436 8.67 -10.71 11.06
N SER A 437 9.24 -9.50 10.82
CA SER A 437 10.31 -8.87 11.61
C SER A 437 10.12 -7.36 11.81
N TYR A 438 8.91 -6.87 11.92
CA TYR A 438 8.58 -5.43 11.97
C TYR A 438 9.08 -4.68 13.21
N LYS A 439 9.71 -5.35 14.18
CA LYS A 439 10.16 -4.73 15.44
C LYS A 439 11.46 -3.95 15.32
N GLU A 440 12.28 -4.24 14.32
CA GLU A 440 13.54 -3.55 14.05
C GLU A 440 13.40 -2.65 12.82
N ASN A 441 13.56 -1.35 13.01
CA ASN A 441 13.29 -0.36 11.98
C ASN A 441 14.52 0.51 11.71
N VAL A 442 14.64 0.99 10.47
CA VAL A 442 15.73 1.87 10.06
C VAL A 442 15.17 3.05 9.25
N ILE A 443 15.61 4.25 9.58
CA ILE A 443 15.43 5.44 8.76
C ILE A 443 16.79 5.87 8.25
N TYR A 444 16.91 6.06 6.93
CA TYR A 444 18.10 6.61 6.29
C TYR A 444 17.94 8.11 6.10
N ILE A 445 19.03 8.86 6.34
CA ILE A 445 19.10 10.30 6.10
C ILE A 445 20.20 10.58 5.08
N ASN A 446 19.87 11.31 4.04
CA ASN A 446 20.79 11.78 3.03
C ASN A 446 21.40 13.13 3.45
N LYS A 447 22.69 13.14 3.78
CA LYS A 447 23.38 14.35 4.26
C LYS A 447 23.54 15.42 3.18
N ALA A 448 23.55 15.02 1.91
CA ALA A 448 23.71 15.95 0.78
C ALA A 448 22.43 16.73 0.48
N GLN A 449 21.25 16.23 0.92
CA GLN A 449 19.93 16.79 0.64
C GLN A 449 19.19 17.14 1.94
N THR A 450 19.85 17.80 2.89
CA THR A 450 19.22 18.17 4.17
C THR A 450 18.15 19.22 3.97
N ALA A 451 16.91 18.75 3.80
CA ALA A 451 15.70 19.54 3.96
C ALA A 451 15.40 19.76 5.46
N GLU A 452 14.29 20.39 5.78
CA GLU A 452 13.84 20.58 7.17
C GLU A 452 13.64 19.21 7.85
N LEU A 453 14.57 18.87 8.73
CA LEU A 453 14.67 17.51 9.27
C LEU A 453 13.46 17.12 10.15
N TYR A 454 12.84 18.09 10.83
CA TYR A 454 11.70 17.81 11.72
C TYR A 454 10.47 17.30 10.96
N PRO A 455 9.92 17.99 9.95
CA PRO A 455 8.80 17.48 9.17
C PRO A 455 9.18 16.23 8.36
N THR A 456 10.40 16.16 7.84
CA THR A 456 10.89 14.95 7.14
C THR A 456 10.90 13.73 8.05
N LEU A 457 11.33 13.86 9.31
CA LEU A 457 11.29 12.76 10.27
C LEU A 457 9.88 12.50 10.83
N ALA A 458 8.96 13.46 10.73
CA ALA A 458 7.56 13.19 10.97
C ALA A 458 6.96 12.31 9.85
N HIS A 459 7.30 12.59 8.59
CA HIS A 459 6.92 11.82 7.41
C HIS A 459 7.47 10.38 7.48
N GLU A 460 8.78 10.22 7.64
CA GLU A 460 9.43 8.91 7.62
C GLU A 460 9.27 8.11 8.92
N GLY A 461 9.10 8.79 10.05
CA GLY A 461 9.13 8.20 11.37
C GLY A 461 7.81 8.26 12.13
N TYR A 462 7.70 9.22 13.06
CA TYR A 462 6.56 9.40 13.94
C TYR A 462 5.89 10.75 13.71
N PRO A 463 4.58 10.78 13.39
CA PRO A 463 3.64 9.67 13.24
C PRO A 463 3.47 9.11 11.80
N GLY A 464 4.47 9.24 10.93
CA GLY A 464 4.43 8.88 9.51
C GLY A 464 4.63 7.40 9.20
N HIS A 465 5.40 7.10 8.14
CA HIS A 465 5.55 5.76 7.56
C HIS A 465 5.92 4.67 8.56
N LEU A 466 6.94 4.89 9.39
CA LEU A 466 7.35 3.91 10.41
C LEU A 466 6.17 3.58 11.34
N TYR A 467 5.53 4.61 11.89
CA TYR A 467 4.43 4.39 12.82
C TYR A 467 3.22 3.73 12.14
N GLN A 468 2.84 4.18 10.95
CA GLN A 468 1.76 3.58 10.16
C GLN A 468 2.01 2.08 9.96
N ASN A 469 3.21 1.72 9.51
CA ASN A 469 3.58 0.33 9.22
C ASN A 469 3.59 -0.54 10.50
N VAL A 470 4.30 -0.13 11.55
CA VAL A 470 4.39 -0.94 12.77
C VAL A 470 3.07 -1.00 13.54
N TYR A 471 2.24 0.04 13.45
CA TYR A 471 0.91 0.04 14.05
C TYR A 471 0.02 -1.00 13.38
N TYR A 472 0.02 -1.02 12.05
CA TYR A 472 -0.74 -1.98 11.26
C TYR A 472 -0.21 -3.40 11.46
N ALA A 473 1.11 -3.59 11.40
CA ALA A 473 1.75 -4.90 11.58
C ALA A 473 1.46 -5.53 12.95
N ALA A 474 1.38 -4.72 14.00
CA ALA A 474 1.05 -5.20 15.34
C ALA A 474 -0.40 -5.70 15.50
N ARG A 475 -1.29 -5.40 14.56
CA ARG A 475 -2.74 -5.68 14.60
C ARG A 475 -3.24 -6.55 13.46
N ASN A 476 -2.51 -6.58 12.37
CA ASN A 476 -2.90 -7.33 11.19
C ASN A 476 -2.06 -8.60 11.06
N ASP A 477 -2.73 -9.74 11.07
CA ASP A 477 -2.17 -11.08 10.90
C ASP A 477 -2.51 -11.71 9.53
N ASP A 478 -3.03 -10.89 8.59
CA ASP A 478 -3.38 -11.31 7.24
C ASP A 478 -2.27 -10.91 6.25
N PRO A 479 -1.35 -11.83 5.88
CA PRO A 479 -0.18 -11.50 5.07
C PRO A 479 -0.51 -10.94 3.69
N VAL A 480 -1.64 -11.32 3.09
CA VAL A 480 -2.03 -10.83 1.75
C VAL A 480 -2.16 -9.32 1.70
N ARG A 481 -2.55 -8.67 2.82
CA ARG A 481 -2.73 -7.23 2.90
C ARG A 481 -1.43 -6.43 2.67
N TYR A 482 -0.27 -7.02 2.94
CA TYR A 482 1.03 -6.38 2.71
C TYR A 482 1.47 -6.37 1.25
N LEU A 483 0.81 -7.18 0.39
CA LEU A 483 1.03 -7.16 -1.06
C LEU A 483 0.26 -6.05 -1.77
N LEU A 484 -0.75 -5.46 -1.08
CA LEU A 484 -1.70 -4.54 -1.68
C LEU A 484 -1.20 -3.11 -1.52
N ASP A 485 -0.47 -2.62 -2.53
CA ASP A 485 0.09 -1.28 -2.54
C ASP A 485 -0.94 -0.21 -2.92
N TYR A 486 -1.08 0.80 -2.06
CA TYR A 486 -1.92 1.98 -2.25
C TYR A 486 -1.09 3.25 -1.96
N PRO A 487 -0.32 3.73 -2.95
CA PRO A 487 0.59 4.87 -2.74
C PRO A 487 -0.12 6.12 -2.20
N GLY A 488 -1.32 6.44 -2.70
CA GLY A 488 -2.09 7.58 -2.20
C GLY A 488 -2.50 7.45 -0.73
N TYR A 489 -2.72 6.24 -0.23
CA TYR A 489 -2.93 6.02 1.19
C TYR A 489 -1.62 6.21 1.98
N SER A 490 -0.52 5.61 1.53
CA SER A 490 0.75 5.62 2.27
C SER A 490 1.41 7.00 2.23
N GLU A 491 1.59 7.57 1.04
CA GLU A 491 2.22 8.88 0.84
C GLU A 491 1.30 10.03 1.26
N GLY A 492 0.00 9.90 0.96
CA GLY A 492 -0.99 10.89 1.38
C GLY A 492 -1.11 10.99 2.90
N TYR A 493 -1.04 9.86 3.62
CA TYR A 493 -0.98 9.84 5.08
C TYR A 493 0.32 10.48 5.59
N ALA A 494 1.47 10.09 5.05
CA ALA A 494 2.76 10.64 5.44
C ALA A 494 2.82 12.16 5.18
N THR A 495 2.27 12.64 4.07
CA THR A 495 2.10 14.06 3.77
C THR A 495 1.16 14.76 4.77
N TYR A 496 0.04 14.12 5.09
CA TYR A 496 -0.91 14.64 6.09
C TYR A 496 -0.24 14.83 7.46
N VAL A 497 0.54 13.84 7.92
CA VAL A 497 1.22 13.96 9.21
C VAL A 497 2.43 14.88 9.16
N GLU A 498 3.09 15.04 8.02
CA GLU A 498 4.16 16.02 7.80
C GLU A 498 3.63 17.44 7.98
N VAL A 499 2.53 17.80 7.29
CA VAL A 499 1.86 19.08 7.47
C VAL A 499 1.37 19.25 8.92
N PHE A 500 0.76 18.23 9.50
CA PHE A 500 0.30 18.25 10.89
C PHE A 500 1.46 18.44 11.88
N SER A 501 2.66 17.95 11.56
CA SER A 501 3.83 18.03 12.44
C SER A 501 4.25 19.47 12.78
N TYR A 502 4.03 20.42 11.88
CA TYR A 502 4.31 21.83 12.16
C TYR A 502 3.52 22.33 13.37
N SER A 503 2.28 21.86 13.58
CA SER A 503 1.49 22.19 14.79
C SER A 503 2.02 21.53 16.06
N MET A 504 2.87 20.52 15.94
CA MET A 504 3.54 19.84 17.05
C MET A 504 4.97 20.35 17.30
N MET A 505 5.49 21.25 16.45
CA MET A 505 6.83 21.80 16.60
C MET A 505 6.86 22.73 17.83
N ASP A 506 7.92 22.63 18.65
CA ASP A 506 8.10 23.58 19.76
C ASP A 506 8.37 24.98 19.21
N ALA A 507 7.70 25.96 19.76
CA ALA A 507 7.81 27.35 19.35
C ALA A 507 9.14 28.02 19.73
N GLU A 508 10.10 27.30 20.32
CA GLU A 508 11.43 27.83 20.67
C GLU A 508 12.14 28.35 19.42
N GLY A 509 11.99 29.64 19.17
CA GLY A 509 12.60 30.37 18.07
C GLY A 509 11.79 30.49 16.79
N TYR A 510 10.63 29.84 16.67
CA TYR A 510 9.91 29.78 15.39
C TYR A 510 8.53 30.42 15.39
N GLY A 511 7.91 30.79 16.41
CA GLY A 511 6.57 31.38 16.46
C GLY A 511 5.53 30.73 15.50
N ASP A 512 4.27 30.86 15.81
CA ASP A 512 3.16 30.29 15.04
C ASP A 512 3.14 30.74 13.56
N ILE A 513 3.73 31.91 13.26
CA ILE A 513 3.76 32.49 11.92
C ILE A 513 4.62 31.66 10.96
N TYR A 514 5.81 31.23 11.43
CA TYR A 514 6.69 30.39 10.62
C TYR A 514 6.08 29.01 10.38
N GLN A 515 5.43 28.44 11.40
CA GLN A 515 4.71 27.17 11.27
C GLN A 515 3.62 27.31 10.20
N GLN A 516 2.81 28.34 10.29
CA GLN A 516 1.76 28.60 9.31
C GLN A 516 2.34 28.84 7.90
N MET A 517 3.43 29.60 7.78
CA MET A 517 4.07 29.85 6.49
C MET A 517 4.61 28.55 5.87
N ASN A 518 5.25 27.68 6.64
CA ASN A 518 5.74 26.40 6.17
C ASN A 518 4.59 25.50 5.70
N MET A 519 3.50 25.40 6.46
CA MET A 519 2.32 24.61 6.07
C MET A 519 1.74 25.08 4.74
N GLU A 520 1.52 26.40 4.59
CA GLU A 520 0.95 26.96 3.36
C GLU A 520 1.90 26.82 2.16
N MET A 521 3.20 27.01 2.35
CA MET A 521 4.20 26.82 1.29
C MET A 521 4.31 25.36 0.85
N TYR A 522 4.24 24.43 1.78
CA TYR A 522 4.30 23.00 1.49
C TYR A 522 3.07 22.54 0.69
N GLU A 523 1.85 22.88 1.16
CA GLU A 523 0.60 22.59 0.45
C GLU A 523 0.59 23.24 -0.94
N TYR A 524 1.02 24.51 -1.03
CA TYR A 524 1.13 25.23 -2.29
C TYR A 524 2.03 24.52 -3.30
N ASN A 525 3.23 24.12 -2.89
CA ASN A 525 4.19 23.47 -3.78
C ASN A 525 3.66 22.13 -4.29
N LEU A 526 3.05 21.32 -3.44
CA LEU A 526 2.46 20.03 -3.84
C LEU A 526 1.27 20.24 -4.79
N ALA A 527 0.41 21.21 -4.51
CA ALA A 527 -0.72 21.55 -5.37
C ALA A 527 -0.24 21.99 -6.76
N LEU A 528 0.83 22.82 -6.80
CA LEU A 528 1.42 23.31 -8.04
C LEU A 528 2.03 22.16 -8.88
N CYS A 529 2.82 21.28 -8.25
CA CYS A 529 3.38 20.11 -8.92
C CYS A 529 2.27 19.21 -9.47
N SER A 530 1.22 18.97 -8.68
CA SER A 530 0.08 18.16 -9.09
C SER A 530 -0.70 18.79 -10.23
N ARG A 531 -0.89 20.11 -10.21
CA ARG A 531 -1.56 20.85 -11.29
C ARG A 531 -0.79 20.76 -12.60
N VAL A 532 0.54 20.88 -12.55
CA VAL A 532 1.40 20.72 -13.73
C VAL A 532 1.37 19.29 -14.25
N ASP A 533 1.39 18.27 -13.38
CA ASP A 533 1.27 16.86 -13.77
C ASP A 533 -0.03 16.59 -14.56
N LEU A 534 -1.16 17.08 -14.04
CA LEU A 534 -2.46 17.00 -14.70
C LEU A 534 -2.48 17.77 -16.03
N GLY A 535 -1.85 18.95 -16.08
CA GLY A 535 -1.70 19.74 -17.28
C GLY A 535 -0.91 19.02 -18.37
N VAL A 536 0.24 18.48 -18.02
CA VAL A 536 1.16 17.81 -18.95
C VAL A 536 0.57 16.50 -19.48
N HIS A 537 0.05 15.65 -18.60
CA HIS A 537 -0.37 14.31 -18.99
C HIS A 537 -1.82 14.19 -19.45
N TYR A 538 -2.68 15.11 -19.06
CA TYR A 538 -4.11 15.05 -19.38
C TYR A 538 -4.60 16.18 -20.27
N GLU A 539 -4.14 17.43 -20.05
CA GLU A 539 -4.52 18.61 -20.86
C GLU A 539 -3.60 18.83 -22.06
N GLY A 540 -2.41 18.19 -22.07
CA GLY A 540 -1.45 18.26 -23.17
C GLY A 540 -0.53 19.49 -23.13
N TRP A 541 -0.26 20.01 -21.92
CA TRP A 541 0.72 21.08 -21.75
C TRP A 541 2.10 20.64 -22.20
N LYS A 542 2.73 21.47 -23.01
CA LYS A 542 4.11 21.34 -23.43
C LYS A 542 5.02 22.14 -22.50
N LYS A 543 6.32 21.97 -22.62
CA LYS A 543 7.31 22.70 -21.83
C LYS A 543 7.07 24.21 -21.83
N LYS A 544 6.73 24.83 -22.98
CA LYS A 544 6.41 26.26 -23.09
C LYS A 544 5.20 26.67 -22.26
N ASP A 545 4.19 25.80 -22.18
CA ASP A 545 2.95 26.07 -21.43
C ASP A 545 3.23 25.99 -19.92
N VAL A 546 4.04 25.02 -19.49
CA VAL A 546 4.52 24.90 -18.11
C VAL A 546 5.36 26.11 -17.70
N ARG A 547 6.29 26.57 -18.56
CA ARG A 547 7.04 27.81 -18.32
C ARG A 547 6.13 29.02 -18.15
N ALA A 548 5.16 29.19 -19.06
CA ALA A 548 4.20 30.30 -18.98
C ALA A 548 3.36 30.25 -17.70
N TYR A 549 2.88 29.05 -17.34
CA TYR A 549 2.11 28.85 -16.12
C TYR A 549 2.94 29.16 -14.87
N LEU A 550 4.14 28.63 -14.75
CA LEU A 550 4.99 28.79 -13.55
C LEU A 550 5.58 30.19 -13.42
N ARG A 551 5.84 30.91 -14.53
CA ARG A 551 6.20 32.34 -14.50
C ARG A 551 5.14 33.19 -13.84
N SER A 552 3.85 32.88 -14.00
CA SER A 552 2.77 33.59 -13.33
C SER A 552 2.83 33.53 -11.80
N PHE A 553 3.60 32.57 -11.27
CA PHE A 553 3.89 32.37 -9.85
C PHE A 553 5.32 32.79 -9.45
N GLY A 554 6.07 33.43 -10.35
CA GLY A 554 7.40 33.98 -10.08
C GLY A 554 8.54 32.95 -10.16
N MET A 555 8.29 31.76 -10.74
CA MET A 555 9.34 30.76 -11.01
C MET A 555 10.07 31.08 -12.32
N ASP A 556 11.35 30.83 -12.36
CA ASP A 556 12.16 30.98 -13.58
C ASP A 556 12.04 29.77 -14.52
N ASP A 557 12.54 29.91 -15.75
CA ASP A 557 12.45 28.88 -16.78
C ASP A 557 13.25 27.61 -16.44
N SER A 558 14.36 27.75 -15.70
CA SER A 558 15.17 26.60 -15.28
C SER A 558 14.40 25.71 -14.32
N GLN A 559 13.75 26.32 -13.33
CA GLN A 559 12.89 25.62 -12.38
C GLN A 559 11.68 24.96 -13.07
N ALA A 560 11.09 25.65 -14.06
CA ALA A 560 9.99 25.12 -14.85
C ALA A 560 10.40 23.92 -15.70
N ASP A 561 11.59 23.98 -16.32
CA ASP A 561 12.14 22.90 -17.12
C ASP A 561 12.48 21.65 -16.28
N GLU A 562 13.04 21.87 -15.10
CA GLU A 562 13.36 20.80 -14.16
C GLU A 562 12.07 20.10 -13.69
N LEU A 563 11.06 20.86 -13.29
CA LEU A 563 9.77 20.29 -12.90
C LEU A 563 9.11 19.54 -14.06
N PHE A 564 9.12 20.12 -15.27
CA PHE A 564 8.58 19.46 -16.46
C PHE A 564 9.25 18.11 -16.69
N GLN A 565 10.58 18.05 -16.62
CA GLN A 565 11.36 16.81 -16.80
C GLN A 565 11.02 15.77 -15.74
N MET A 566 10.96 16.17 -14.46
CA MET A 566 10.57 15.26 -13.39
C MET A 566 9.17 14.68 -13.59
N ILE A 567 8.23 15.50 -14.05
CA ILE A 567 6.83 15.08 -14.28
C ILE A 567 6.73 14.09 -15.44
N ILE A 568 7.38 14.36 -16.59
CA ILE A 568 7.30 13.41 -17.71
C ILE A 568 8.00 12.08 -17.42
N GLU A 569 8.96 12.04 -16.50
CA GLU A 569 9.61 10.80 -16.07
C GLU A 569 8.76 9.99 -15.09
N ASN A 570 8.01 10.66 -14.22
CA ASN A 570 7.24 10.03 -13.15
C ASN A 570 5.78 10.50 -13.15
N PRO A 571 4.96 10.09 -14.14
CA PRO A 571 3.56 10.50 -14.23
C PRO A 571 2.76 10.11 -12.99
N ALA A 572 1.92 11.02 -12.51
CA ALA A 572 1.04 10.87 -11.35
C ALA A 572 1.77 10.66 -10.01
N ASN A 573 3.08 10.87 -9.94
CA ASN A 573 3.83 10.70 -8.69
C ASN A 573 3.39 11.71 -7.63
N TYR A 574 3.39 13.00 -7.96
CA TYR A 574 2.97 14.05 -7.01
C TYR A 574 1.49 13.95 -6.61
N LEU A 575 0.66 13.34 -7.44
CA LEU A 575 -0.76 13.13 -7.13
C LEU A 575 -0.95 12.13 -5.99
N SER A 576 -0.09 11.13 -5.82
CA SER A 576 -0.18 10.21 -4.67
C SER A 576 0.01 10.95 -3.35
N TYR A 577 0.94 11.89 -3.28
CA TYR A 577 1.19 12.75 -2.13
C TYR A 577 0.04 13.74 -1.92
N TYR A 578 -0.25 14.55 -2.94
CA TYR A 578 -1.15 15.68 -2.80
C TYR A 578 -2.63 15.30 -2.75
N ILE A 579 -3.10 14.49 -3.71
CA ILE A 579 -4.51 14.04 -3.71
C ILE A 579 -4.75 13.11 -2.52
N GLY A 580 -3.81 12.24 -2.18
CA GLY A 580 -3.88 11.43 -0.96
C GLY A 580 -4.01 12.28 0.30
N TYR A 581 -3.22 13.35 0.43
CA TYR A 581 -3.32 14.32 1.52
C TYR A 581 -4.71 14.98 1.56
N GLN A 582 -5.22 15.45 0.42
CA GLN A 582 -6.53 16.09 0.33
C GLN A 582 -7.67 15.12 0.72
N GLU A 583 -7.59 13.86 0.32
CA GLU A 583 -8.55 12.82 0.73
C GLU A 583 -8.57 12.62 2.25
N PHE A 584 -7.41 12.54 2.91
CA PHE A 584 -7.35 12.46 4.37
C PHE A 584 -7.91 13.70 5.05
N HIS A 585 -7.65 14.89 4.51
CA HIS A 585 -8.17 16.14 5.05
C HIS A 585 -9.69 16.26 4.89
N GLU A 586 -10.21 15.88 3.74
CA GLU A 586 -11.65 15.84 3.47
C GLU A 586 -12.35 14.82 4.37
N LEU A 587 -11.77 13.62 4.48
CA LEU A 587 -12.27 12.56 5.34
C LEU A 587 -12.30 12.96 6.82
N LEU A 588 -11.29 13.72 7.30
CA LEU A 588 -11.30 14.30 8.64
C LEU A 588 -12.45 15.29 8.83
N THR A 589 -12.72 16.10 7.81
CA THR A 589 -13.81 17.09 7.82
C THR A 589 -15.18 16.37 7.90
N ASP A 590 -15.37 15.33 7.11
CA ASP A 590 -16.59 14.52 7.11
C ASP A 590 -16.74 13.75 8.43
N TYR A 591 -15.66 13.16 8.95
CA TYR A 591 -15.65 12.48 10.24
C TYR A 591 -16.09 13.42 11.38
N LYS A 592 -15.61 14.67 11.39
CA LYS A 592 -16.03 15.68 12.37
C LYS A 592 -17.54 15.92 12.33
N LYS A 593 -18.10 16.05 11.12
CA LYS A 593 -19.55 16.27 10.94
C LYS A 593 -20.35 15.06 11.43
N MET A 594 -19.95 13.85 11.06
CA MET A 594 -20.65 12.61 11.40
C MET A 594 -20.57 12.29 12.90
N ALA A 595 -19.37 12.44 13.49
CA ALA A 595 -19.15 12.12 14.90
C ALA A 595 -19.76 13.17 15.87
N GLY A 596 -19.99 14.41 15.41
CA GLY A 596 -20.59 15.48 16.22
C GLY A 596 -19.88 15.66 17.57
N ASN A 597 -20.62 15.60 18.66
CA ASN A 597 -20.08 15.75 20.02
C ASN A 597 -19.14 14.60 20.45
N LYS A 598 -19.13 13.48 19.74
CA LYS A 598 -18.21 12.35 19.99
C LYS A 598 -16.89 12.48 19.24
N TYR A 599 -16.71 13.57 18.49
CA TYR A 599 -15.49 13.77 17.72
C TYR A 599 -14.24 13.74 18.60
N SER A 600 -13.27 12.96 18.14
CA SER A 600 -11.91 12.92 18.68
C SER A 600 -10.92 12.72 17.54
N LEU A 601 -9.93 13.58 17.44
CA LEU A 601 -8.87 13.42 16.43
C LEU A 601 -8.13 12.08 16.59
N LYS A 602 -7.96 11.62 17.82
CA LYS A 602 -7.36 10.32 18.11
C LYS A 602 -8.23 9.16 17.62
N ALA A 603 -9.55 9.26 17.72
CA ALA A 603 -10.47 8.26 17.20
C ALA A 603 -10.41 8.22 15.67
N TYR A 604 -10.40 9.39 15.00
CA TYR A 604 -10.19 9.47 13.55
C TYR A 604 -8.90 8.78 13.13
N HIS A 605 -7.76 9.11 13.75
CA HIS A 605 -6.49 8.46 13.44
C HIS A 605 -6.51 6.95 13.71
N THR A 606 -7.27 6.50 14.71
CA THR A 606 -7.44 5.06 14.98
C THR A 606 -8.16 4.36 13.83
N GLU A 607 -9.28 4.95 13.35
CA GLU A 607 -10.05 4.39 12.23
C GLU A 607 -9.23 4.23 10.95
N ILE A 608 -8.46 5.28 10.58
CA ILE A 608 -7.64 5.22 9.37
C ILE A 608 -6.50 4.21 9.51
N LEU A 609 -5.83 4.14 10.66
CA LEU A 609 -4.70 3.24 10.89
C LEU A 609 -5.14 1.77 11.02
N ASP A 610 -6.29 1.51 11.64
CA ASP A 610 -6.87 0.15 11.75
C ASP A 610 -7.37 -0.38 10.40
N ALA A 611 -7.75 0.51 9.47
CA ALA A 611 -8.11 0.12 8.10
C ALA A 611 -6.89 -0.44 7.35
N GLY A 612 -5.71 0.16 7.57
CA GLY A 612 -4.51 -0.13 6.81
C GLY A 612 -4.62 0.30 5.33
N PRO A 613 -3.60 0.06 4.50
CA PRO A 613 -3.59 0.50 3.11
C PRO A 613 -4.81 0.00 2.33
N CYS A 614 -5.57 0.94 1.76
CA CYS A 614 -6.75 0.69 0.93
C CYS A 614 -7.11 1.95 0.12
N SER A 615 -8.07 1.84 -0.81
CA SER A 615 -8.63 3.01 -1.50
C SER A 615 -9.48 3.88 -0.55
N PHE A 616 -9.60 5.16 -0.88
CA PHE A 616 -10.33 6.12 -0.04
C PHE A 616 -11.83 5.83 0.02
N ASP A 617 -12.43 5.25 -1.02
CA ASP A 617 -13.82 4.80 -1.00
C ASP A 617 -14.05 3.68 0.04
N ILE A 618 -13.14 2.70 0.10
CA ILE A 618 -13.21 1.64 1.13
C ILE A 618 -12.99 2.23 2.52
N LEU A 619 -12.05 3.15 2.68
CA LEU A 619 -11.78 3.81 3.95
C LEU A 619 -12.99 4.62 4.44
N ARG A 620 -13.64 5.40 3.55
CA ARG A 620 -14.84 6.19 3.84
C ARG A 620 -16.00 5.29 4.32
N ARG A 621 -16.33 4.25 3.55
CA ARG A 621 -17.40 3.29 3.92
C ARG A 621 -17.14 2.61 5.26
N ARG A 622 -15.88 2.28 5.54
CA ARG A 622 -15.51 1.69 6.84
C ARG A 622 -15.81 2.66 7.98
N ILE A 623 -15.36 3.91 7.86
CA ILE A 623 -15.59 4.95 8.86
C ILE A 623 -17.09 5.18 9.08
N GLU A 624 -17.86 5.32 7.99
CA GLU A 624 -19.32 5.47 8.06
C GLU A 624 -20.01 4.29 8.75
N SER A 625 -19.50 3.08 8.58
CA SER A 625 -20.07 1.88 9.21
C SER A 625 -19.73 1.73 10.69
N ASN A 626 -18.73 2.45 11.20
CA ASN A 626 -18.26 2.36 12.57
C ASN A 626 -18.78 3.50 13.47
N LEU A 627 -19.33 4.58 12.87
CA LEU A 627 -19.96 5.71 13.56
C LEU A 627 -21.46 5.47 13.82
#